data_37b4758570c91cac2f5c530ff6043849
#
_entry.id   37b4758570c91cac2f5c530ff6043849
#
_cell.length_a   1.000
_cell.length_b   1.000
_cell.length_c   1.000
_cell.angle_alpha   90.00
_cell.angle_beta   90.00
_cell.angle_gamma   90.00
#
_symmetry.space_group_name_H-M   'P 1'
#
loop_
_entity.id
_entity.type
_entity.pdbx_description
1 polymer ?
#
loop_
_entity_poly.entity_id
_entity_poly.type
_entity_poly.pdbx_seq_one_letter_code
_entity_poly.pdbx_strand_id
1 'polypeptide(L)'
;MKNPASSLSNKNKFLVLGCGFSGSWFAKTIRKLGCTALTSSRSEKKDPNSFVFDSESLIIPNKKIFDGVTHILSCIPPDKNGNDPVLRTLRNKLKSLSLEWVGYLSTTGVYGNTKGDWVSEINEPNPFQKRSYKRLNCEKEWIESGLPVQIFR
;
A
#
# COMPACT_ATOMS: atom_id res chain seq x y z
N MET A 1 4.30 -21.75 -16.40
CA MET A 1 4.07 -20.70 -15.38
C MET A 1 2.59 -20.67 -15.04
N LYS A 2 2.19 -20.88 -13.77
CA LYS A 2 0.79 -20.75 -13.37
C LYS A 2 0.40 -19.27 -13.44
N ASN A 3 -0.73 -18.97 -14.07
CA ASN A 3 -1.25 -17.61 -14.15
C ASN A 3 -1.51 -17.12 -12.70
N PRO A 4 -0.86 -16.06 -12.21
CA PRO A 4 -1.02 -15.57 -10.83
C PRO A 4 -2.48 -15.17 -10.51
N ALA A 5 -3.29 -14.86 -11.52
CA ALA A 5 -4.72 -14.59 -11.34
C ALA A 5 -5.53 -15.85 -10.95
N SER A 6 -4.99 -17.06 -11.14
CA SER A 6 -5.68 -18.31 -10.81
C SER A 6 -5.71 -18.62 -9.30
N SER A 7 -4.95 -17.89 -8.48
CA SER A 7 -4.94 -18.03 -7.02
C SER A 7 -5.93 -17.11 -6.30
N LEU A 8 -6.44 -16.07 -6.99
CA LEU A 8 -7.43 -15.16 -6.42
C LEU A 8 -8.81 -15.81 -6.43
N SER A 9 -9.51 -15.72 -5.32
CA SER A 9 -10.88 -16.21 -5.16
C SER A 9 -11.82 -15.07 -4.75
N ASN A 10 -13.12 -15.25 -4.95
CA ASN A 10 -14.14 -14.30 -4.49
C ASN A 10 -14.12 -14.08 -2.96
N LYS A 11 -13.37 -14.90 -2.21
CA LYS A 11 -13.16 -14.76 -0.77
C LYS A 11 -12.08 -13.74 -0.43
N ASN A 12 -11.20 -13.37 -1.39
CA ASN A 12 -10.15 -12.40 -1.15
C ASN A 12 -10.73 -10.98 -1.06
N LYS A 13 -10.45 -10.32 0.06
CA LYS A 13 -10.85 -8.93 0.31
C LYS A 13 -9.62 -8.04 0.38
N PHE A 14 -9.58 -7.06 -0.50
CA PHE A 14 -8.50 -6.09 -0.64
C PHE A 14 -8.83 -4.78 0.03
N LEU A 15 -7.85 -4.22 0.72
CA LEU A 15 -7.89 -2.87 1.27
C LEU A 15 -6.84 -2.02 0.54
N VAL A 16 -7.28 -1.03 -0.22
CA VAL A 16 -6.40 -0.10 -0.94
C VAL A 16 -6.33 1.21 -0.19
N LEU A 17 -5.20 1.45 0.48
CA LEU A 17 -4.94 2.65 1.27
C LEU A 17 -4.30 3.72 0.38
N GLY A 18 -5.05 4.81 0.13
CA GLY A 18 -4.63 5.86 -0.80
C GLY A 18 -5.13 5.63 -2.23
N CYS A 19 -6.40 5.95 -2.49
CA CYS A 19 -7.03 5.81 -3.81
C CYS A 19 -6.73 7.02 -4.72
N GLY A 20 -5.44 7.20 -5.04
CA GLY A 20 -4.96 8.05 -6.14
C GLY A 20 -5.04 7.32 -7.49
N PHE A 21 -4.21 7.72 -8.46
CA PHE A 21 -4.19 7.11 -9.80
C PHE A 21 -3.96 5.59 -9.73
N SER A 22 -2.82 5.15 -9.20
CA SER A 22 -2.45 3.73 -9.15
C SER A 22 -3.39 2.90 -8.28
N GLY A 23 -3.76 3.40 -7.09
CA GLY A 23 -4.67 2.71 -6.19
C GLY A 23 -6.06 2.53 -6.79
N SER A 24 -6.60 3.51 -7.52
CA SER A 24 -7.90 3.40 -8.19
C SER A 24 -7.87 2.39 -9.35
N TRP A 25 -6.79 2.37 -10.14
CA TRP A 25 -6.60 1.37 -11.19
C TRP A 25 -6.51 -0.03 -10.63
N PHE A 26 -5.71 -0.23 -9.59
CA PHE A 26 -5.59 -1.52 -8.91
C PHE A 26 -6.94 -2.00 -8.38
N ALA A 27 -7.65 -1.16 -7.61
CA ALA A 27 -8.96 -1.52 -7.07
C ALA A 27 -9.98 -1.89 -8.16
N LYS A 28 -10.01 -1.12 -9.27
CA LYS A 28 -10.87 -1.42 -10.42
C LYS A 28 -10.53 -2.79 -11.05
N THR A 29 -9.25 -3.12 -11.18
CA THR A 29 -8.80 -4.39 -11.74
C THR A 29 -9.20 -5.55 -10.83
N ILE A 30 -8.97 -5.44 -9.52
CA ILE A 30 -9.35 -6.45 -8.53
C ILE A 30 -10.86 -6.71 -8.53
N ARG A 31 -11.66 -5.65 -8.59
CA ARG A 31 -13.12 -5.76 -8.69
C ARG A 31 -13.57 -6.47 -9.98
N LYS A 32 -12.89 -6.21 -11.12
CA LYS A 32 -13.16 -6.92 -12.39
C LYS A 32 -12.84 -8.41 -12.33
N LEU A 33 -11.91 -8.82 -11.47
CA LEU A 33 -11.57 -10.21 -11.19
C LEU A 33 -12.55 -10.88 -10.20
N GLY A 34 -13.62 -10.19 -9.79
CA GLY A 34 -14.65 -10.72 -8.90
C GLY A 34 -14.30 -10.63 -7.42
N CYS A 35 -13.18 -10.01 -7.03
CA CYS A 35 -12.80 -9.82 -5.64
C CYS A 35 -13.36 -8.53 -5.06
N THR A 36 -13.52 -8.49 -3.73
CA THR A 36 -13.90 -7.26 -3.03
C THR A 36 -12.67 -6.35 -2.87
N ALA A 37 -12.80 -5.07 -3.23
CA ALA A 37 -11.77 -4.06 -2.98
C ALA A 37 -12.40 -2.80 -2.37
N LEU A 38 -12.01 -2.50 -1.12
CA LEU A 38 -12.33 -1.26 -0.44
C LEU A 38 -11.20 -0.25 -0.65
N THR A 39 -11.53 1.03 -0.79
CA THR A 39 -10.58 2.09 -1.10
C THR A 39 -10.63 3.21 -0.09
N SER A 40 -9.48 3.75 0.32
CA SER A 40 -9.45 4.91 1.21
C SER A 40 -9.19 6.22 0.47
N SER A 41 -9.76 7.30 1.00
CA SER A 41 -9.45 8.67 0.62
C SER A 41 -9.52 9.59 1.85
N ARG A 42 -8.93 10.79 1.76
CA ARG A 42 -8.98 11.77 2.87
C ARG A 42 -10.35 12.42 3.04
N SER A 43 -11.21 12.35 2.03
CA SER A 43 -12.58 12.87 2.04
C SER A 43 -13.56 11.83 1.55
N GLU A 44 -14.82 11.99 1.89
CA GLU A 44 -15.89 11.11 1.42
C GLU A 44 -15.99 11.10 -0.11
N LYS A 45 -16.29 9.93 -0.66
CA LYS A 45 -16.56 9.71 -2.08
C LYS A 45 -17.90 9.02 -2.27
N LYS A 46 -18.53 9.26 -3.43
CA LYS A 46 -19.78 8.59 -3.82
C LYS A 46 -19.62 7.10 -4.21
N ASP A 47 -18.54 6.44 -3.79
CA ASP A 47 -18.32 5.01 -4.01
C ASP A 47 -18.68 4.26 -2.72
N PRO A 48 -19.67 3.35 -2.71
CA PRO A 48 -20.05 2.59 -1.51
C PRO A 48 -18.92 1.70 -0.98
N ASN A 49 -17.91 1.40 -1.81
CA ASN A 49 -16.71 0.68 -1.41
C ASN A 49 -15.57 1.62 -1.00
N SER A 50 -15.86 2.88 -0.71
CA SER A 50 -14.88 3.82 -0.19
C SER A 50 -15.10 4.12 1.30
N PHE A 51 -14.02 4.48 1.97
CA PHE A 51 -14.05 4.94 3.35
C PHE A 51 -13.06 6.08 3.55
N VAL A 52 -13.25 6.85 4.62
CA VAL A 52 -12.34 7.94 4.95
C VAL A 52 -11.20 7.41 5.83
N PHE A 53 -9.96 7.73 5.45
CA PHE A 53 -8.77 7.54 6.24
C PHE A 53 -7.86 8.75 6.08
N ASP A 54 -7.64 9.46 7.19
CA ASP A 54 -6.72 10.58 7.27
C ASP A 54 -5.92 10.51 8.56
N SER A 55 -4.65 10.14 8.42
CA SER A 55 -3.73 10.00 9.55
C SER A 55 -3.32 11.33 10.19
N GLU A 56 -3.43 12.44 9.48
CA GLU A 56 -3.13 13.78 10.02
C GLU A 56 -4.27 14.26 10.90
N SER A 57 -5.51 14.09 10.46
CA SER A 57 -6.72 14.45 11.22
C SER A 57 -7.18 13.33 12.17
N LEU A 58 -6.40 12.26 12.33
CA LEU A 58 -6.71 11.08 13.16
C LEU A 58 -8.06 10.41 12.81
N ILE A 59 -8.50 10.54 11.56
CA ILE A 59 -9.70 9.84 11.09
C ILE A 59 -9.31 8.41 10.73
N ILE A 60 -9.63 7.49 11.64
CA ILE A 60 -9.31 6.07 11.52
C ILE A 60 -10.55 5.31 11.05
N PRO A 61 -10.41 4.34 10.12
CA PRO A 61 -11.54 3.56 9.62
C PRO A 61 -12.26 2.78 10.73
N ASN A 62 -13.57 2.60 10.57
CA ASN A 62 -14.35 1.73 11.45
C ASN A 62 -13.78 0.30 11.41
N LYS A 63 -13.84 -0.40 12.55
CA LYS A 63 -13.33 -1.79 12.69
C LYS A 63 -13.90 -2.73 11.64
N LYS A 64 -15.16 -2.59 11.24
CA LYS A 64 -15.85 -3.40 10.22
C LYS A 64 -15.17 -3.35 8.82
N ILE A 65 -14.44 -2.28 8.52
CA ILE A 65 -13.68 -2.17 7.25
C ILE A 65 -12.64 -3.29 7.13
N PHE A 66 -12.08 -3.70 8.25
CA PHE A 66 -11.01 -4.70 8.32
C PHE A 66 -11.51 -6.15 8.35
N ASP A 67 -12.82 -6.37 8.54
CA ASP A 67 -13.36 -7.73 8.65
C ASP A 67 -13.16 -8.50 7.35
N GLY A 68 -12.49 -9.65 7.43
CA GLY A 68 -12.20 -10.51 6.29
C GLY A 68 -11.16 -9.96 5.30
N VAL A 69 -10.42 -8.89 5.65
CA VAL A 69 -9.33 -8.38 4.81
C VAL A 69 -8.18 -9.37 4.82
N THR A 70 -7.77 -9.79 3.62
CA THR A 70 -6.66 -10.72 3.38
C THR A 70 -5.50 -10.06 2.65
N HIS A 71 -5.76 -8.96 1.93
CA HIS A 71 -4.79 -8.30 1.07
C HIS A 71 -4.82 -6.78 1.28
N ILE A 72 -3.66 -6.14 1.32
CA ILE A 72 -3.53 -4.69 1.46
C ILE A 72 -2.61 -4.15 0.38
N LEU A 73 -2.97 -3.02 -0.23
CA LEU A 73 -2.07 -2.19 -1.01
C LEU A 73 -1.99 -0.81 -0.38
N SER A 74 -0.80 -0.42 0.10
CA SER A 74 -0.51 0.94 0.55
C SER A 74 0.07 1.77 -0.58
N CYS A 75 -0.67 2.82 -0.97
CA CYS A 75 -0.27 3.81 -1.98
C CYS A 75 -0.03 5.20 -1.34
N ILE A 76 -0.14 5.32 -0.02
CA ILE A 76 0.01 6.60 0.68
C ILE A 76 1.51 6.94 0.78
N PRO A 77 1.92 8.16 0.37
CA PRO A 77 3.29 8.58 0.52
C PRO A 77 3.64 8.88 2.00
N PRO A 78 4.94 8.88 2.36
CA PRO A 78 5.38 9.37 3.66
C PRO A 78 4.85 10.77 3.96
N ASP A 79 4.58 11.04 5.23
CA ASP A 79 4.18 12.37 5.70
C ASP A 79 5.33 13.39 5.62
N LYS A 80 5.05 14.65 5.98
CA LYS A 80 6.06 15.73 5.97
C LYS A 80 7.27 15.44 6.87
N ASN A 81 7.10 14.61 7.90
CA ASN A 81 8.15 14.21 8.83
C ASN A 81 8.92 12.97 8.35
N GLY A 82 8.40 12.25 7.34
CA GLY A 82 9.00 11.04 6.79
C GLY A 82 8.46 9.74 7.35
N ASN A 83 7.43 9.78 8.20
CA ASN A 83 6.79 8.59 8.74
C ASN A 83 5.79 8.00 7.73
N ASP A 84 5.63 6.68 7.75
CA ASP A 84 4.54 6.04 7.01
C ASP A 84 3.21 6.25 7.74
N PRO A 85 2.21 6.92 7.10
CA PRO A 85 0.94 7.23 7.74
C PRO A 85 0.14 5.98 8.13
N VAL A 86 0.24 4.90 7.36
CA VAL A 86 -0.48 3.65 7.60
C VAL A 86 0.13 2.90 8.78
N LEU A 87 1.45 2.70 8.78
CA LEU A 87 2.13 2.01 9.87
C LEU A 87 2.02 2.78 11.18
N ARG A 88 2.12 4.12 11.13
CA ARG A 88 1.96 4.95 12.32
C ARG A 88 0.61 4.77 13.01
N THR A 89 -0.48 4.62 12.24
CA THR A 89 -1.84 4.62 12.77
C THR A 89 -2.45 3.23 12.88
N LEU A 90 -2.09 2.30 11.99
CA LEU A 90 -2.78 1.02 11.84
C LEU A 90 -1.90 -0.21 12.12
N ARG A 91 -0.61 -0.07 12.43
CA ARG A 91 0.33 -1.21 12.61
C ARG A 91 -0.24 -2.33 13.47
N ASN A 92 -0.75 -2.01 14.66
CA ASN A 92 -1.28 -3.03 15.58
C ASN A 92 -2.55 -3.69 15.02
N LYS A 93 -3.40 -2.91 14.35
CA LYS A 93 -4.59 -3.45 13.69
C LYS A 93 -4.22 -4.39 12.55
N LEU A 94 -3.27 -4.00 11.70
CA LEU A 94 -2.81 -4.82 10.57
C LEU A 94 -2.20 -6.14 11.07
N LYS A 95 -1.40 -6.11 12.15
CA LYS A 95 -0.83 -7.31 12.77
C LYS A 95 -1.89 -8.27 13.35
N SER A 96 -3.06 -7.78 13.69
CA SER A 96 -4.16 -8.61 14.18
C SER A 96 -4.99 -9.28 13.10
N LEU A 97 -4.69 -9.01 11.81
CA LEU A 97 -5.40 -9.59 10.66
C LEU A 97 -4.62 -10.81 10.12
N SER A 98 -5.36 -11.75 9.53
CA SER A 98 -4.76 -12.88 8.80
C SER A 98 -4.41 -12.45 7.37
N LEU A 99 -3.39 -11.59 7.23
CA LEU A 99 -2.99 -11.06 5.93
C LEU A 99 -2.17 -12.10 5.15
N GLU A 100 -2.55 -12.32 3.91
CA GLU A 100 -1.86 -13.16 2.94
C GLU A 100 -0.85 -12.36 2.10
N TRP A 101 -1.11 -11.06 1.93
CA TRP A 101 -0.27 -10.18 1.12
C TRP A 101 -0.42 -8.71 1.52
N VAL A 102 0.71 -7.99 1.51
CA VAL A 102 0.77 -6.55 1.67
C VAL A 102 1.68 -5.95 0.60
N GLY A 103 1.14 -5.13 -0.28
CA GLY A 103 1.92 -4.34 -1.24
C GLY A 103 2.20 -2.94 -0.70
N TYR A 104 3.45 -2.49 -0.77
CA TYR A 104 3.80 -1.09 -0.55
C TYR A 104 4.28 -0.46 -1.85
N LEU A 105 3.56 0.55 -2.32
CA LEU A 105 3.89 1.26 -3.56
C LEU A 105 4.93 2.34 -3.27
N SER A 106 6.19 2.02 -3.56
CA SER A 106 7.34 2.91 -3.39
C SER A 106 7.59 3.79 -4.63
N THR A 107 8.82 4.00 -5.00
CA THR A 107 9.24 4.84 -6.14
C THR A 107 10.59 4.41 -6.66
N THR A 108 10.79 4.46 -7.98
CA THR A 108 12.11 4.31 -8.60
C THR A 108 13.12 5.36 -8.16
N GLY A 109 12.67 6.50 -7.62
CA GLY A 109 13.53 7.54 -7.09
C GLY A 109 14.45 7.10 -5.94
N VAL A 110 14.21 5.92 -5.33
CA VAL A 110 15.10 5.34 -4.31
C VAL A 110 16.44 4.89 -4.89
N TYR A 111 16.53 4.63 -6.20
CA TYR A 111 17.78 4.28 -6.87
C TYR A 111 18.69 5.50 -7.17
N GLY A 112 18.15 6.71 -7.04
CA GLY A 112 18.91 7.93 -7.25
C GLY A 112 19.14 8.25 -8.73
N ASN A 113 20.29 8.87 -9.01
CA ASN A 113 20.68 9.21 -10.39
C ASN A 113 21.58 8.12 -10.97
N THR A 114 21.04 7.30 -11.83
CA THR A 114 21.77 6.23 -12.53
C THR A 114 22.36 6.68 -13.86
N LYS A 115 22.30 7.97 -14.20
CA LYS A 115 22.78 8.55 -15.48
C LYS A 115 22.15 7.90 -16.72
N GLY A 116 20.96 7.31 -16.57
CA GLY A 116 20.23 6.61 -17.63
C GLY A 116 20.46 5.10 -17.68
N ASP A 117 21.27 4.55 -16.82
CA ASP A 117 21.47 3.11 -16.74
C ASP A 117 20.21 2.40 -16.23
N TRP A 118 20.00 1.19 -16.71
CA TRP A 118 18.94 0.32 -16.26
C TRP A 118 19.18 -0.11 -14.81
N VAL A 119 18.11 -0.18 -14.04
CA VAL A 119 18.11 -0.69 -12.66
C VAL A 119 17.07 -1.77 -12.51
N SER A 120 17.32 -2.67 -11.60
CA SER A 120 16.40 -3.73 -11.18
C SER A 120 16.27 -3.73 -9.65
N GLU A 121 15.39 -4.58 -9.13
CA GLU A 121 15.14 -4.70 -7.69
C GLU A 121 16.35 -5.17 -6.87
N ILE A 122 17.36 -5.80 -7.50
CA ILE A 122 18.59 -6.23 -6.84
C ILE A 122 19.62 -5.10 -6.70
N ASN A 123 19.44 -3.97 -7.40
CA ASN A 123 20.33 -2.83 -7.28
C ASN A 123 20.15 -2.16 -5.92
N GLU A 124 21.27 -1.80 -5.29
CA GLU A 124 21.26 -1.08 -4.01
C GLU A 124 20.64 0.31 -4.17
N PRO A 125 19.68 0.67 -3.29
CA PRO A 125 19.11 2.02 -3.28
C PRO A 125 20.16 3.06 -2.90
N ASN A 126 20.23 4.14 -3.69
CA ASN A 126 21.11 5.29 -3.44
C ASN A 126 20.37 6.61 -3.70
N PRO A 127 19.33 6.94 -2.90
CA PRO A 127 18.54 8.15 -3.11
C PRO A 127 19.38 9.41 -2.88
N PHE A 128 19.14 10.47 -3.66
CA PHE A 128 19.75 11.77 -3.45
C PHE A 128 18.74 12.87 -3.09
N GLN A 129 17.43 12.63 -3.35
CA GLN A 129 16.37 13.58 -2.99
C GLN A 129 15.77 13.25 -1.63
N LYS A 130 15.51 14.27 -0.82
CA LYS A 130 14.91 14.14 0.52
C LYS A 130 13.63 13.28 0.54
N ARG A 131 12.77 13.45 -0.47
CA ARG A 131 11.55 12.64 -0.61
C ARG A 131 11.83 11.15 -0.83
N SER A 132 12.90 10.83 -1.57
CA SER A 132 13.29 9.44 -1.85
C SER A 132 13.93 8.77 -0.63
N TYR A 133 14.70 9.50 0.17
CA TYR A 133 15.17 9.02 1.47
C TYR A 133 14.02 8.66 2.42
N LYS A 134 13.00 9.54 2.52
CA LYS A 134 11.81 9.27 3.32
C LYS A 134 11.10 8.01 2.85
N ARG A 135 10.99 7.83 1.52
CA ARG A 135 10.36 6.66 0.94
C ARG A 135 11.14 5.37 1.24
N LEU A 136 12.47 5.40 1.08
CA LEU A 136 13.34 4.27 1.42
C LEU A 136 13.26 3.89 2.91
N ASN A 137 13.17 4.87 3.81
CA ASN A 137 12.98 4.60 5.22
C ASN A 137 11.64 3.89 5.49
N CYS A 138 10.55 4.33 4.84
CA CYS A 138 9.27 3.64 4.94
C CYS A 138 9.30 2.22 4.35
N GLU A 139 10.07 1.96 3.28
CA GLU A 139 10.28 0.59 2.78
C GLU A 139 10.85 -0.31 3.88
N LYS A 140 11.89 0.18 4.59
CA LYS A 140 12.50 -0.55 5.72
C LYS A 140 11.49 -0.80 6.84
N GLU A 141 10.72 0.22 7.25
CA GLU A 141 9.69 0.07 8.28
C GLU A 141 8.63 -0.98 7.89
N TRP A 142 8.23 -1.02 6.60
CA TRP A 142 7.30 -2.02 6.09
C TRP A 142 7.91 -3.42 6.14
N ILE A 143 9.15 -3.62 5.67
CA ILE A 143 9.85 -4.90 5.71
C ILE A 143 9.99 -5.41 7.15
N GLU A 144 10.36 -4.53 8.08
CA GLU A 144 10.54 -4.84 9.50
C GLU A 144 9.21 -4.97 10.28
N SER A 145 8.08 -4.70 9.63
CA SER A 145 6.77 -4.74 10.28
C SER A 145 6.33 -6.14 10.74
N GLY A 146 6.92 -7.20 10.18
CA GLY A 146 6.50 -8.59 10.39
C GLY A 146 5.26 -9.00 9.60
N LEU A 147 4.80 -8.17 8.65
CA LEU A 147 3.71 -8.46 7.71
C LEU A 147 4.27 -9.09 6.43
N PRO A 148 3.45 -9.81 5.63
CA PRO A 148 3.86 -10.41 4.34
C PRO A 148 4.02 -9.34 3.25
N VAL A 149 5.06 -8.51 3.35
CA VAL A 149 5.25 -7.30 2.55
C VAL A 149 6.02 -7.57 1.26
N GLN A 150 5.54 -6.97 0.18
CA GLN A 150 6.26 -6.80 -1.09
C GLN A 150 6.36 -5.30 -1.43
N ILE A 151 7.57 -4.87 -1.78
CA ILE A 151 7.85 -3.47 -2.16
C ILE A 151 7.80 -3.36 -3.69
N PHE A 152 7.07 -2.35 -4.19
CA PHE A 152 7.00 -2.01 -5.61
C PHE A 152 7.65 -0.64 -5.82
N ARG A 153 8.79 -0.63 -6.49
CA ARG A 153 9.56 0.59 -6.80
C ARG A 153 9.28 1.14 -8.19
#